data_e110a3a4cd52e26c1e32dd346c7240fb
#
_entry.id   e110a3a4cd52e26c1e32dd346c7240fb
#
_cell.length_a   1.000
_cell.length_b   1.000
_cell.length_c   1.000
_cell.angle_alpha   90.00
_cell.angle_beta   90.00
_cell.angle_gamma   90.00
#
_symmetry.space_group_name_H-M   'P 1'
#
loop_
_entity.id
_entity.type
_entity.pdbx_description
1 polymer ?
#
loop_
_entity_poly.entity_id
_entity_poly.type
_entity_poly.pdbx_seq_one_letter_code
_entity_poly.pdbx_strand_id
1 'polypeptide(L)'
;MDETLRTDLRTRVEELLAEHDPATTGPLEFLRARFDAGLAWVHFPGGLGGLGLPRRHQPFVAELLAAAGAPDRDRRRLTIGLGMAAPTILAYGTEEQQRRFLRPLWTGEEVWCQLFSEPGAGSDLAAVATRASRDGDTWVVNGQKVWTSVAHKARWGMLLARTDPAVPKHAGLTYFLCDMTAPGVEVRPLRQLTGEAEFDEVFLSDVRIPDAHRVGAAGEGWRVAHATLMNERIALGDLAPPRESGMIGVVAGTWRDRPDLRTPGLHAKLLWLWAEAEAARLTGLRLHQKLESDHPGPEGSAVKLALARLAQQLSGLELELLGADGLRYADWTMTQPDLVELTGGDAGYRYLRAKGNSIEGGTSEILRNIIAERVLGLPREPRADSGVAGQEPAR
;
A
#
# COMPACT_ATOMS: atom_id res chain seq x y z
N MET A 1 -2.29 22.24 -18.76
CA MET A 1 -1.05 22.80 -18.15
C MET A 1 -0.74 24.07 -18.89
N ASP A 2 -0.48 25.15 -18.18
CA ASP A 2 -0.01 26.43 -18.74
C ASP A 2 1.32 26.20 -19.48
N GLU A 3 1.51 26.83 -20.65
CA GLU A 3 2.71 26.66 -21.49
C GLU A 3 3.98 27.16 -20.77
N THR A 4 3.86 28.20 -19.98
CA THR A 4 4.96 28.74 -19.16
C THR A 4 5.45 27.68 -18.15
N LEU A 5 4.53 27.07 -17.40
CA LEU A 5 4.85 26.02 -16.42
C LEU A 5 5.44 24.77 -17.11
N ARG A 6 4.95 24.45 -18.30
CA ARG A 6 5.46 23.32 -19.09
C ARG A 6 6.90 23.56 -19.52
N THR A 7 7.21 24.79 -19.93
CA THR A 7 8.57 25.20 -20.27
C THR A 7 9.48 25.16 -19.07
N ASP A 8 9.07 25.68 -17.91
CA ASP A 8 9.85 25.68 -16.68
C ASP A 8 10.19 24.26 -16.21
N LEU A 9 9.21 23.36 -16.24
CA LEU A 9 9.44 21.94 -15.88
C LEU A 9 10.39 21.26 -16.86
N ARG A 10 10.29 21.54 -18.15
CA ARG A 10 11.21 21.03 -19.18
C ARG A 10 12.63 21.52 -18.92
N THR A 11 12.80 22.83 -18.71
CA THR A 11 14.12 23.42 -18.42
C THR A 11 14.76 22.79 -17.20
N ARG A 12 14.02 22.58 -16.11
CA ARG A 12 14.53 21.90 -14.91
C ARG A 12 14.96 20.44 -15.16
N VAL A 13 14.21 19.74 -15.99
CA VAL A 13 14.60 18.36 -16.39
C VAL A 13 15.86 18.40 -17.25
N GLU A 14 15.95 19.33 -18.19
CA GLU A 14 17.13 19.50 -19.05
C GLU A 14 18.38 19.90 -18.24
N GLU A 15 18.25 20.79 -17.26
CA GLU A 15 19.33 21.13 -16.31
C GLU A 15 19.80 19.89 -15.54
N LEU A 16 18.88 19.11 -14.95
CA LEU A 16 19.22 17.88 -14.25
C LEU A 16 19.96 16.90 -15.16
N LEU A 17 19.49 16.71 -16.41
CA LEU A 17 20.11 15.78 -17.37
C LEU A 17 21.48 16.28 -17.87
N ALA A 18 21.68 17.58 -17.94
CA ALA A 18 22.97 18.18 -18.32
C ALA A 18 24.03 18.04 -17.22
N GLU A 19 23.61 18.16 -15.95
CA GLU A 19 24.51 18.00 -14.79
C GLU A 19 24.75 16.52 -14.43
N HIS A 20 23.75 15.66 -14.67
CA HIS A 20 23.74 14.25 -14.32
C HIS A 20 23.27 13.41 -15.52
N ASP A 21 24.17 13.14 -16.46
CA ASP A 21 23.85 12.30 -17.63
C ASP A 21 23.47 10.87 -17.18
N PRO A 22 22.26 10.39 -17.49
CA PRO A 22 21.81 9.04 -17.12
C PRO A 22 22.71 7.90 -17.63
N ALA A 23 23.46 8.13 -18.71
CA ALA A 23 24.35 7.12 -19.27
C ALA A 23 25.65 6.95 -18.48
N THR A 24 26.05 7.95 -17.71
CA THR A 24 27.33 7.97 -16.98
C THR A 24 27.18 8.12 -15.47
N THR A 25 26.09 8.71 -15.01
CA THR A 25 25.80 8.88 -13.57
C THR A 25 25.24 7.58 -12.97
N GLY A 26 25.75 7.19 -11.81
CA GLY A 26 25.24 6.02 -11.10
C GLY A 26 23.76 6.18 -10.75
N PRO A 27 22.93 5.09 -10.81
CA PRO A 27 21.47 5.19 -10.60
C PRO A 27 21.07 5.86 -9.28
N LEU A 28 21.74 5.55 -8.18
CA LEU A 28 21.43 6.14 -6.87
C LEU A 28 21.81 7.64 -6.82
N GLU A 29 22.93 8.00 -7.40
CA GLU A 29 23.38 9.39 -7.50
C GLU A 29 22.39 10.22 -8.32
N PHE A 30 21.95 9.70 -9.46
CA PHE A 30 20.92 10.33 -10.28
C PHE A 30 19.59 10.52 -9.51
N LEU A 31 19.15 9.50 -8.79
CA LEU A 31 17.94 9.60 -7.97
C LEU A 31 18.07 10.67 -6.87
N ARG A 32 19.23 10.76 -6.23
CA ARG A 32 19.51 11.82 -5.24
C ARG A 32 19.42 13.21 -5.87
N ALA A 33 20.08 13.41 -7.02
CA ALA A 33 20.03 14.67 -7.76
C ALA A 33 18.60 15.03 -8.20
N ARG A 34 17.84 14.06 -8.70
CA ARG A 34 16.44 14.24 -9.05
C ARG A 34 15.57 14.67 -7.86
N PHE A 35 15.81 14.11 -6.67
CA PHE A 35 15.14 14.53 -5.45
C PHE A 35 15.50 15.99 -5.10
N ASP A 36 16.79 16.32 -5.13
CA ASP A 36 17.32 17.63 -4.77
C ASP A 36 16.84 18.71 -5.74
N ALA A 37 16.65 18.37 -7.04
CA ALA A 37 16.05 19.22 -8.06
C ALA A 37 14.52 19.44 -7.90
N GLY A 38 13.87 18.77 -6.95
CA GLY A 38 12.41 18.86 -6.74
C GLY A 38 11.57 18.08 -7.76
N LEU A 39 12.17 17.19 -8.53
CA LEU A 39 11.54 16.40 -9.60
C LEU A 39 11.14 14.97 -9.14
N ALA A 40 11.27 14.71 -7.85
CA ALA A 40 10.88 13.44 -7.22
C ALA A 40 9.36 13.30 -7.11
N TRP A 41 8.74 14.26 -6.45
CA TRP A 41 7.31 14.43 -6.28
C TRP A 41 6.96 15.90 -6.48
N VAL A 42 6.61 16.32 -7.69
CA VAL A 42 6.38 17.75 -8.00
C VAL A 42 5.38 18.43 -7.06
N HIS A 43 4.51 17.67 -6.41
CA HIS A 43 3.49 18.16 -5.47
C HIS A 43 3.98 18.27 -4.01
N PHE A 44 5.15 17.76 -3.67
CA PHE A 44 5.74 17.99 -2.35
C PHE A 44 6.33 19.40 -2.28
N PRO A 45 6.50 19.95 -1.08
CA PRO A 45 7.13 21.25 -0.89
C PRO A 45 8.55 21.32 -1.45
N GLY A 46 9.02 22.51 -1.78
CA GLY A 46 10.40 22.76 -2.13
C GLY A 46 11.36 22.32 -1.01
N GLY A 47 12.50 21.71 -1.38
CA GLY A 47 13.47 21.13 -0.44
C GLY A 47 13.08 19.76 0.12
N LEU A 48 11.87 19.26 -0.16
CA LEU A 48 11.38 17.95 0.23
C LEU A 48 11.12 17.03 -0.98
N GLY A 49 11.87 17.25 -2.07
CA GLY A 49 11.76 16.47 -3.30
C GLY A 49 10.70 16.97 -4.27
N GLY A 50 10.09 18.13 -4.02
CA GLY A 50 9.02 18.69 -4.83
C GLY A 50 9.17 20.19 -5.12
N LEU A 51 8.14 20.74 -5.77
CA LEU A 51 8.05 22.13 -6.22
C LEU A 51 6.75 22.82 -5.74
N GLY A 52 5.93 22.13 -4.94
CA GLY A 52 4.62 22.62 -4.51
C GLY A 52 3.59 22.72 -5.64
N LEU A 53 3.75 21.96 -6.71
CA LEU A 53 2.89 21.98 -7.88
C LEU A 53 1.77 20.94 -7.77
N PRO A 54 0.65 21.07 -8.47
CA PRO A 54 -0.37 20.03 -8.53
C PRO A 54 0.18 18.69 -9.05
N ARG A 55 -0.24 17.59 -8.43
CA ARG A 55 0.21 16.22 -8.75
C ARG A 55 0.05 15.85 -10.23
N ARG A 56 -0.97 16.39 -10.92
CA ARG A 56 -1.22 16.18 -12.36
C ARG A 56 -0.04 16.53 -13.28
N HIS A 57 0.98 17.23 -12.77
CA HIS A 57 2.18 17.57 -13.55
C HIS A 57 3.28 16.50 -13.45
N GLN A 58 3.18 15.54 -12.53
CA GLN A 58 4.16 14.48 -12.36
C GLN A 58 4.33 13.58 -13.60
N PRO A 59 3.26 13.17 -14.35
CA PRO A 59 3.41 12.37 -15.56
C PRO A 59 4.29 13.04 -16.61
N PHE A 60 4.16 14.35 -16.81
CA PHE A 60 4.97 15.10 -17.78
C PHE A 60 6.48 15.03 -17.45
N VAL A 61 6.85 15.22 -16.18
CA VAL A 61 8.24 15.06 -15.72
C VAL A 61 8.72 13.63 -15.91
N ALA A 62 7.87 12.64 -15.60
CA ALA A 62 8.21 11.23 -15.76
C ALA A 62 8.45 10.84 -17.23
N GLU A 63 7.64 11.36 -18.17
CA GLU A 63 7.82 11.16 -19.61
C GLU A 63 9.14 11.72 -20.12
N LEU A 64 9.49 12.94 -19.72
CA LEU A 64 10.76 13.57 -20.15
C LEU A 64 11.97 12.79 -19.64
N LEU A 65 11.95 12.37 -18.37
CA LEU A 65 13.04 11.57 -17.78
C LEU A 65 13.12 10.18 -18.42
N ALA A 66 12.00 9.52 -18.67
CA ALA A 66 11.97 8.21 -19.34
C ALA A 66 12.49 8.30 -20.78
N ALA A 67 12.13 9.34 -21.53
CA ALA A 67 12.64 9.58 -22.88
C ALA A 67 14.17 9.76 -22.93
N ALA A 68 14.75 10.28 -21.85
CA ALA A 68 16.19 10.44 -21.69
C ALA A 68 16.89 9.18 -21.13
N GLY A 69 16.18 8.08 -20.91
CA GLY A 69 16.72 6.86 -20.32
C GLY A 69 17.12 6.99 -18.85
N ALA A 70 16.58 8.00 -18.16
CA ALA A 70 16.91 8.24 -16.76
C ALA A 70 16.46 7.05 -15.87
N PRO A 71 17.27 6.64 -14.87
CA PRO A 71 16.91 5.59 -13.96
C PRO A 71 15.67 5.98 -13.15
N ASP A 72 14.76 5.01 -12.95
CA ASP A 72 13.66 5.15 -12.00
C ASP A 72 13.90 4.20 -10.82
N ARG A 73 13.26 4.50 -9.71
CA ARG A 73 13.28 3.65 -8.52
C ARG A 73 12.41 2.42 -8.71
N ASP A 74 12.73 1.35 -8.00
CA ASP A 74 11.85 0.18 -7.92
C ASP A 74 10.59 0.50 -7.10
N ARG A 75 9.55 0.96 -7.80
CA ARG A 75 8.28 1.34 -7.18
C ARG A 75 7.63 0.20 -6.42
N ARG A 76 7.76 -1.04 -6.88
CA ARG A 76 7.13 -2.20 -6.25
C ARG A 76 7.75 -2.45 -4.88
N ARG A 77 9.07 -2.50 -4.81
CA ARG A 77 9.83 -2.65 -3.57
C ARG A 77 9.57 -1.52 -2.57
N LEU A 78 9.29 -0.32 -3.08
CA LEU A 78 9.14 0.89 -2.28
C LEU A 78 7.67 1.30 -2.08
N THR A 79 6.70 0.46 -2.45
CA THR A 79 5.27 0.81 -2.41
C THR A 79 4.82 1.33 -1.04
N ILE A 80 5.22 0.66 0.05
CA ILE A 80 4.86 1.06 1.41
C ILE A 80 5.51 2.41 1.76
N GLY A 81 6.80 2.57 1.48
CA GLY A 81 7.50 3.83 1.70
C GLY A 81 6.89 4.99 0.93
N LEU A 82 6.77 4.83 -0.40
CA LEU A 82 6.32 5.89 -1.31
C LEU A 82 4.83 6.21 -1.18
N GLY A 83 3.99 5.17 -1.01
CA GLY A 83 2.54 5.30 -1.00
C GLY A 83 1.95 5.57 0.38
N MET A 84 2.65 5.23 1.45
CA MET A 84 2.12 5.28 2.81
C MET A 84 3.00 6.13 3.73
N ALA A 85 4.30 5.81 3.89
CA ALA A 85 5.17 6.50 4.83
C ALA A 85 5.44 7.96 4.42
N ALA A 86 5.80 8.20 3.16
CA ALA A 86 6.14 9.55 2.70
C ALA A 86 5.00 10.55 2.88
N PRO A 87 3.75 10.31 2.41
CA PRO A 87 2.66 11.24 2.63
C PRO A 87 2.26 11.37 4.11
N THR A 88 2.44 10.31 4.91
CA THR A 88 2.17 10.38 6.36
C THR A 88 3.19 11.25 7.07
N ILE A 89 4.49 11.09 6.78
CA ILE A 89 5.56 11.92 7.33
C ILE A 89 5.40 13.38 6.89
N LEU A 90 5.03 13.60 5.61
CA LEU A 90 4.77 14.96 5.13
C LEU A 90 3.63 15.64 5.89
N ALA A 91 2.54 14.92 6.20
CA ALA A 91 1.34 15.49 6.81
C ALA A 91 1.44 15.63 8.34
N TYR A 92 2.17 14.75 9.02
CA TYR A 92 2.16 14.64 10.49
C TYR A 92 3.54 14.65 11.13
N GLY A 93 4.59 14.48 10.35
CA GLY A 93 5.98 14.53 10.84
C GLY A 93 6.45 15.98 11.09
N THR A 94 7.42 16.12 11.97
CA THR A 94 8.13 17.40 12.18
C THR A 94 8.98 17.73 10.95
N GLU A 95 9.37 18.98 10.80
CA GLU A 95 10.29 19.38 9.71
C GLU A 95 11.61 18.59 9.74
N GLU A 96 12.11 18.27 10.93
CA GLU A 96 13.31 17.46 11.09
C GLU A 96 13.09 16.03 10.58
N GLN A 97 11.95 15.42 10.93
CA GLN A 97 11.57 14.10 10.41
C GLN A 97 11.41 14.12 8.88
N GLN A 98 10.75 15.14 8.33
CA GLN A 98 10.57 15.28 6.90
C GLN A 98 11.93 15.37 6.17
N ARG A 99 12.84 16.22 6.64
CA ARG A 99 14.20 16.37 6.05
C ARG A 99 15.03 15.10 6.21
N ARG A 100 14.92 14.39 7.35
CA ARG A 100 15.69 13.17 7.61
C ARG A 100 15.22 11.99 6.77
N PHE A 101 13.92 11.80 6.63
CA PHE A 101 13.38 10.54 6.13
C PHE A 101 12.94 10.57 4.66
N LEU A 102 12.45 11.69 4.12
CA LEU A 102 11.84 11.68 2.79
C LEU A 102 12.83 11.39 1.66
N ARG A 103 14.05 11.90 1.74
CA ARG A 103 15.06 11.70 0.69
C ARG A 103 15.51 10.24 0.59
N PRO A 104 16.04 9.59 1.64
CA PRO A 104 16.48 8.19 1.57
C PRO A 104 15.31 7.21 1.36
N LEU A 105 14.09 7.55 1.79
CA LEU A 105 12.88 6.80 1.48
C LEU A 105 12.61 6.82 -0.04
N TRP A 106 12.66 8.00 -0.65
CA TRP A 106 12.33 8.16 -2.06
C TRP A 106 13.37 7.53 -2.98
N THR A 107 14.66 7.66 -2.65
CA THR A 107 15.77 7.06 -3.42
C THR A 107 15.84 5.55 -3.26
N GLY A 108 15.18 4.98 -2.24
CA GLY A 108 15.23 3.56 -1.94
C GLY A 108 16.46 3.12 -1.13
N GLU A 109 17.21 4.07 -0.60
CA GLU A 109 18.30 3.79 0.35
C GLU A 109 17.77 3.20 1.66
N GLU A 110 16.57 3.63 2.07
CA GLU A 110 15.89 3.12 3.26
C GLU A 110 14.52 2.55 2.87
N VAL A 111 14.37 1.25 2.96
CA VAL A 111 13.12 0.53 2.73
C VAL A 111 12.25 0.63 3.98
N TRP A 112 10.94 0.73 3.79
CA TRP A 112 9.96 0.91 4.85
C TRP A 112 8.96 -0.22 4.91
N CYS A 113 8.53 -0.62 6.12
CA CYS A 113 7.45 -1.56 6.36
C CYS A 113 6.36 -0.94 7.25
N GLN A 114 5.23 -1.65 7.38
CA GLN A 114 4.09 -1.22 8.19
C GLN A 114 3.88 -2.20 9.35
N LEU A 115 4.02 -1.72 10.59
CA LEU A 115 3.89 -2.47 11.83
C LEU A 115 2.53 -2.17 12.50
N PHE A 116 1.43 -2.60 11.86
CA PHE A 116 0.08 -2.32 12.34
C PHE A 116 -0.59 -3.55 12.92
N SER A 117 -0.93 -4.51 12.07
CA SER A 117 -1.71 -5.69 12.46
C SER A 117 -1.01 -6.54 13.52
N GLU A 118 -1.82 -7.16 14.38
CA GLU A 118 -1.39 -8.11 15.40
C GLU A 118 -2.19 -9.41 15.30
N PRO A 119 -1.76 -10.52 15.89
CA PRO A 119 -2.53 -11.77 15.86
C PRO A 119 -3.98 -11.60 16.35
N GLY A 120 -4.22 -10.69 17.30
CA GLY A 120 -5.55 -10.37 17.85
C GLY A 120 -6.21 -9.11 17.29
N ALA A 121 -5.57 -8.37 16.38
CA ALA A 121 -6.06 -7.07 15.90
C ALA A 121 -5.74 -6.86 14.41
N GLY A 122 -6.66 -7.29 13.56
CA GLY A 122 -6.64 -7.05 12.11
C GLY A 122 -7.68 -6.02 11.70
N SER A 123 -8.92 -6.45 11.42
CA SER A 123 -10.03 -5.54 11.07
C SER A 123 -10.34 -4.51 12.16
N ASP A 124 -10.28 -4.92 13.42
CA ASP A 124 -10.33 -3.99 14.57
C ASP A 124 -8.92 -3.52 14.95
N LEU A 125 -8.29 -2.77 14.05
CA LEU A 125 -6.93 -2.27 14.26
C LEU A 125 -6.79 -1.41 15.53
N ALA A 126 -7.86 -0.75 15.98
CA ALA A 126 -7.83 0.02 17.21
C ALA A 126 -7.66 -0.84 18.47
N ALA A 127 -7.81 -2.16 18.38
CA ALA A 127 -7.62 -3.10 19.48
C ALA A 127 -6.17 -3.58 19.65
N VAL A 128 -5.18 -3.03 18.90
CA VAL A 128 -3.77 -3.42 19.06
C VAL A 128 -3.31 -3.34 20.51
N ALA A 129 -2.57 -4.36 20.92
CA ALA A 129 -2.08 -4.56 22.29
C ALA A 129 -0.59 -4.27 22.45
N THR A 130 0.19 -4.16 21.37
CA THR A 130 1.60 -3.72 21.42
C THR A 130 1.69 -2.46 22.24
N ARG A 131 2.42 -2.52 23.36
CA ARG A 131 2.48 -1.46 24.37
C ARG A 131 3.73 -0.62 24.17
N ALA A 132 3.60 0.69 24.32
CA ALA A 132 4.70 1.63 24.42
C ALA A 132 4.60 2.40 25.73
N SER A 133 5.59 2.24 26.61
CA SER A 133 5.65 2.92 27.90
C SER A 133 6.75 3.98 27.86
N ARG A 134 6.46 5.18 28.35
CA ARG A 134 7.43 6.29 28.34
C ARG A 134 8.49 6.09 29.44
N ASP A 135 9.75 6.29 29.06
CA ASP A 135 10.92 6.28 29.91
C ASP A 135 11.81 7.49 29.57
N GLY A 136 11.58 8.61 30.22
CA GLY A 136 12.23 9.89 29.91
C GLY A 136 11.89 10.36 28.49
N ASP A 137 12.91 10.52 27.65
CA ASP A 137 12.80 10.93 26.24
C ASP A 137 12.70 9.73 25.28
N THR A 138 12.43 8.55 25.82
CA THR A 138 12.37 7.30 25.07
C THR A 138 11.08 6.56 25.38
N TRP A 139 10.61 5.77 24.45
CA TRP A 139 9.50 4.83 24.61
C TRP A 139 10.04 3.40 24.58
N VAL A 140 9.66 2.59 25.55
CA VAL A 140 9.98 1.16 25.62
C VAL A 140 8.80 0.39 25.05
N VAL A 141 9.04 -0.34 23.98
CA VAL A 141 7.98 -1.00 23.19
C VAL A 141 8.09 -2.51 23.32
N ASN A 142 6.95 -3.14 23.63
CA ASN A 142 6.79 -4.59 23.73
C ASN A 142 5.54 -5.04 23.01
N GLY A 143 5.65 -6.10 22.17
CA GLY A 143 4.52 -6.67 21.45
C GLY A 143 4.92 -7.51 20.26
N GLN A 144 3.92 -7.85 19.45
CA GLN A 144 4.10 -8.63 18.24
C GLN A 144 3.27 -8.02 17.11
N LYS A 145 3.87 -7.88 15.95
CA LYS A 145 3.20 -7.49 14.70
C LYS A 145 3.22 -8.65 13.72
N VAL A 146 2.20 -8.73 12.87
CA VAL A 146 2.03 -9.82 11.92
C VAL A 146 1.56 -9.27 10.57
N TRP A 147 1.76 -10.04 9.51
CA TRP A 147 1.43 -9.67 8.14
C TRP A 147 2.20 -8.43 7.66
N THR A 148 3.45 -8.30 8.13
CA THR A 148 4.32 -7.19 7.77
C THR A 148 5.06 -7.47 6.47
N SER A 149 4.68 -6.80 5.38
CA SER A 149 5.37 -6.94 4.10
C SER A 149 6.78 -6.38 4.19
N VAL A 150 7.74 -7.10 3.62
CA VAL A 150 9.16 -6.73 3.47
C VAL A 150 9.88 -6.30 4.76
N ALA A 151 9.42 -6.72 5.96
CA ALA A 151 10.05 -6.34 7.22
C ALA A 151 11.51 -6.80 7.29
N HIS A 152 11.85 -7.95 6.71
CA HIS A 152 13.21 -8.50 6.65
C HIS A 152 14.21 -7.63 5.85
N LYS A 153 13.73 -6.65 5.07
CA LYS A 153 14.54 -5.69 4.31
C LYS A 153 14.35 -4.25 4.76
N ALA A 154 13.36 -4.01 5.62
CA ALA A 154 13.03 -2.67 6.04
C ALA A 154 14.09 -2.10 6.97
N ARG A 155 14.47 -0.85 6.73
CA ARG A 155 15.26 -0.04 7.66
C ARG A 155 14.36 0.63 8.70
N TRP A 156 13.13 1.00 8.31
CA TRP A 156 12.16 1.69 9.14
C TRP A 156 10.80 1.03 9.11
N GLY A 157 10.15 0.99 10.25
CA GLY A 157 8.77 0.52 10.41
C GLY A 157 7.84 1.64 10.89
N MET A 158 6.70 1.79 10.23
CA MET A 158 5.59 2.62 10.71
C MET A 158 4.85 1.85 11.80
N LEU A 159 5.08 2.17 13.08
CA LEU A 159 4.58 1.43 14.22
C LEU A 159 3.38 2.12 14.87
N LEU A 160 2.28 1.39 15.00
CA LEU A 160 1.14 1.77 15.84
C LEU A 160 1.18 0.99 17.15
N ALA A 161 1.23 1.70 18.29
CA ALA A 161 1.31 1.08 19.61
C ALA A 161 0.38 1.77 20.60
N ARG A 162 0.00 1.04 21.66
CA ARG A 162 -0.83 1.53 22.76
C ARG A 162 0.03 2.19 23.81
N THR A 163 -0.19 3.47 24.02
CA THR A 163 0.48 4.27 25.05
C THR A 163 -0.38 4.52 26.28
N ASP A 164 -1.70 4.51 26.13
CA ASP A 164 -2.64 4.65 27.24
C ASP A 164 -3.78 3.61 27.13
N PRO A 165 -3.80 2.61 28.00
CA PRO A 165 -4.88 1.61 28.06
C PRO A 165 -6.13 2.08 28.84
N ALA A 166 -6.07 3.21 29.55
CA ALA A 166 -7.16 3.68 30.40
C ALA A 166 -8.20 4.52 29.66
N VAL A 167 -7.88 4.97 28.45
CA VAL A 167 -8.78 5.76 27.60
C VAL A 167 -9.45 4.90 26.53
N PRO A 168 -10.50 5.40 25.84
CA PRO A 168 -11.11 4.67 24.72
C PRO A 168 -10.06 4.22 23.69
N LYS A 169 -10.23 3.02 23.11
CA LYS A 169 -9.21 2.34 22.31
C LYS A 169 -8.57 3.19 21.21
N HIS A 170 -9.32 4.09 20.56
CA HIS A 170 -8.81 4.97 19.51
C HIS A 170 -7.94 6.13 20.06
N ALA A 171 -8.22 6.59 21.28
CA ALA A 171 -7.52 7.72 21.89
C ALA A 171 -6.21 7.31 22.59
N GLY A 172 -6.03 6.01 22.87
CA GLY A 172 -4.85 5.50 23.58
C GLY A 172 -3.71 5.03 22.67
N LEU A 173 -3.72 5.37 21.38
CA LEU A 173 -2.75 4.94 20.39
C LEU A 173 -1.79 6.05 20.02
N THR A 174 -0.52 5.68 19.81
CA THR A 174 0.52 6.59 19.33
C THR A 174 1.27 5.97 18.16
N TYR A 175 1.74 6.81 17.27
CA TYR A 175 2.43 6.40 16.05
C TYR A 175 3.92 6.71 16.13
N PHE A 176 4.76 5.74 15.73
CA PHE A 176 6.21 5.84 15.82
C PHE A 176 6.89 5.41 14.52
N LEU A 177 8.08 5.95 14.29
CA LEU A 177 9.04 5.45 13.32
C LEU A 177 10.01 4.53 14.08
N CYS A 178 9.88 3.22 13.85
CA CYS A 178 10.68 2.19 14.50
C CYS A 178 11.89 1.85 13.64
N ASP A 179 13.09 1.94 14.20
CA ASP A 179 14.30 1.41 13.59
C ASP A 179 14.26 -0.12 13.62
N MET A 180 14.15 -0.75 12.46
CA MET A 180 14.05 -2.21 12.33
C MET A 180 15.34 -2.95 12.69
N THR A 181 16.45 -2.22 12.84
CA THR A 181 17.75 -2.78 13.29
C THR A 181 18.03 -2.53 14.77
N ALA A 182 17.08 -1.91 15.50
CA ALA A 182 17.23 -1.65 16.92
C ALA A 182 17.30 -2.96 17.73
N PRO A 183 18.08 -2.98 18.83
CA PRO A 183 18.05 -4.10 19.76
C PRO A 183 16.63 -4.41 20.23
N GLY A 184 16.26 -5.70 20.25
CA GLY A 184 14.94 -6.16 20.64
C GLY A 184 13.95 -6.30 19.49
N VAL A 185 14.28 -5.88 18.27
CA VAL A 185 13.49 -6.17 17.07
C VAL A 185 13.94 -7.52 16.50
N GLU A 186 13.01 -8.45 16.38
CA GLU A 186 13.21 -9.75 15.74
C GLU A 186 12.19 -9.94 14.64
N VAL A 187 12.66 -10.23 13.41
CA VAL A 187 11.84 -10.47 12.23
C VAL A 187 11.88 -11.96 11.88
N ARG A 188 10.70 -12.58 11.74
CA ARG A 188 10.57 -13.99 11.36
C ARG A 188 9.68 -14.13 10.13
N PRO A 189 10.08 -14.94 9.13
CA PRO A 189 9.27 -15.17 7.96
C PRO A 189 7.94 -15.88 8.33
N LEU A 190 6.83 -15.41 7.78
CA LEU A 190 5.51 -16.01 7.92
C LEU A 190 5.16 -16.79 6.65
N ARG A 191 5.30 -18.11 6.71
CA ARG A 191 4.99 -18.99 5.58
C ARG A 191 3.50 -19.00 5.29
N GLN A 192 3.14 -18.69 4.06
CA GLN A 192 1.79 -18.66 3.57
C GLN A 192 1.36 -19.98 2.92
N LEU A 193 0.08 -20.06 2.54
CA LEU A 193 -0.51 -21.20 1.84
C LEU A 193 0.16 -21.45 0.47
N THR A 194 0.74 -20.41 -0.15
CA THR A 194 1.52 -20.50 -1.39
C THR A 194 2.91 -21.12 -1.21
N GLY A 195 3.36 -21.37 0.02
CA GLY A 195 4.75 -21.78 0.31
C GLY A 195 5.69 -20.59 0.50
N GLU A 196 5.38 -19.43 -0.03
CA GLU A 196 6.18 -18.22 0.14
C GLU A 196 6.03 -17.60 1.54
N ALA A 197 6.98 -16.78 1.92
CA ALA A 197 6.95 -15.92 3.10
C ALA A 197 7.15 -14.46 2.68
N GLU A 198 6.18 -13.92 1.96
CA GLU A 198 6.16 -12.50 1.55
C GLU A 198 5.92 -11.57 2.75
N PHE A 199 5.25 -12.09 3.77
CA PHE A 199 5.02 -11.39 5.02
C PHE A 199 5.90 -11.93 6.13
N ASP A 200 6.13 -11.08 7.11
CA ASP A 200 6.90 -11.40 8.30
C ASP A 200 6.06 -11.21 9.57
N GLU A 201 6.42 -11.91 10.64
CA GLU A 201 6.11 -11.58 12.02
C GLU A 201 7.25 -10.73 12.58
N VAL A 202 6.91 -9.72 13.36
CA VAL A 202 7.89 -8.84 14.01
C VAL A 202 7.63 -8.82 15.50
N PHE A 203 8.60 -9.32 16.26
CA PHE A 203 8.58 -9.31 17.72
C PHE A 203 9.36 -8.12 18.23
N LEU A 204 8.79 -7.43 19.21
CA LEU A 204 9.36 -6.24 19.83
C LEU A 204 9.54 -6.55 21.32
N SER A 205 10.78 -6.60 21.78
CA SER A 205 11.15 -6.92 23.18
C SER A 205 12.02 -5.81 23.74
N ASP A 206 11.43 -4.95 24.56
CA ASP A 206 12.05 -3.77 25.15
C ASP A 206 12.72 -2.84 24.11
N VAL A 207 12.12 -2.73 22.92
CA VAL A 207 12.64 -1.86 21.87
C VAL A 207 12.55 -0.41 22.29
N ARG A 208 13.68 0.29 22.27
CA ARG A 208 13.77 1.70 22.68
C ARG A 208 13.62 2.62 21.49
N ILE A 209 12.56 3.42 21.48
CA ILE A 209 12.26 4.40 20.42
C ILE A 209 12.37 5.81 21.01
N PRO A 210 13.28 6.69 20.52
CA PRO A 210 13.34 8.08 20.94
C PRO A 210 12.01 8.82 20.69
N ASP A 211 11.62 9.74 21.59
CA ASP A 211 10.40 10.55 21.41
C ASP A 211 10.46 11.40 20.12
N ALA A 212 11.65 11.73 19.65
CA ALA A 212 11.87 12.39 18.36
C ALA A 212 11.41 11.56 17.15
N HIS A 213 11.20 10.25 17.31
CA HIS A 213 10.63 9.36 16.27
C HIS A 213 9.12 9.17 16.41
N ARG A 214 8.45 9.85 17.33
CA ARG A 214 6.99 9.87 17.42
C ARG A 214 6.42 10.81 16.34
N VAL A 215 5.41 10.33 15.60
CA VAL A 215 4.71 11.11 14.58
C VAL A 215 3.37 11.59 15.11
N GLY A 216 3.15 12.89 15.12
CA GLY A 216 2.00 13.51 15.76
C GLY A 216 2.12 13.53 17.30
N ALA A 217 1.06 13.91 18.02
CA ALA A 217 1.03 13.91 19.47
C ALA A 217 0.77 12.50 20.04
N ALA A 218 1.18 12.27 21.30
CA ALA A 218 0.79 11.05 22.02
C ALA A 218 -0.75 10.98 22.13
N GLY A 219 -1.33 9.80 21.87
CA GLY A 219 -2.78 9.60 21.79
C GLY A 219 -3.40 9.91 20.41
N GLU A 220 -2.69 10.54 19.49
CA GLU A 220 -3.18 10.83 18.13
C GLU A 220 -2.84 9.75 17.10
N GLY A 221 -2.24 8.64 17.52
CA GLY A 221 -1.79 7.58 16.60
C GLY A 221 -2.88 7.03 15.71
N TRP A 222 -4.13 6.98 16.17
CA TRP A 222 -5.26 6.56 15.33
C TRP A 222 -5.50 7.49 14.14
N ARG A 223 -5.42 8.81 14.36
CA ARG A 223 -5.57 9.81 13.28
C ARG A 223 -4.48 9.66 12.23
N VAL A 224 -3.23 9.48 12.67
CA VAL A 224 -2.08 9.27 11.79
C VAL A 224 -2.20 7.95 11.02
N ALA A 225 -2.54 6.85 11.73
CA ALA A 225 -2.72 5.54 11.10
C ALA A 225 -3.86 5.55 10.07
N HIS A 226 -4.97 6.24 10.36
CA HIS A 226 -6.07 6.38 9.41
C HIS A 226 -5.64 7.10 8.13
N ALA A 227 -4.83 8.15 8.23
CA ALA A 227 -4.28 8.83 7.06
C ALA A 227 -3.34 7.91 6.26
N THR A 228 -2.49 7.13 6.95
CA THR A 228 -1.63 6.13 6.32
C THR A 228 -2.44 5.11 5.50
N LEU A 229 -3.53 4.57 6.07
CA LEU A 229 -4.43 3.63 5.39
C LEU A 229 -5.23 4.25 4.23
N MET A 230 -5.54 5.54 4.30
CA MET A 230 -6.16 6.26 3.18
C MET A 230 -5.18 6.42 2.03
N ASN A 231 -3.91 6.72 2.31
CA ASN A 231 -2.86 6.84 1.30
C ASN A 231 -2.56 5.51 0.61
N GLU A 232 -2.63 4.37 1.32
CA GLU A 232 -2.52 3.04 0.75
C GLU A 232 -3.54 2.82 -0.38
N ARG A 233 -4.80 3.18 -0.16
CA ARG A 233 -5.88 3.04 -1.14
C ARG A 233 -5.68 3.91 -2.37
N ILE A 234 -5.07 5.09 -2.20
CA ILE A 234 -4.71 5.99 -3.29
C ILE A 234 -3.56 5.39 -4.11
N ALA A 235 -2.54 4.85 -3.45
CA ALA A 235 -1.39 4.24 -4.11
C ALA A 235 -1.79 3.02 -4.97
N LEU A 236 -2.74 2.22 -4.51
CA LEU A 236 -3.31 1.10 -5.27
C LEU A 236 -4.17 1.56 -6.47
N GLY A 237 -4.76 2.76 -6.41
CA GLY A 237 -5.59 3.34 -7.49
C GLY A 237 -4.81 4.13 -8.55
N ASP A 238 -3.51 4.37 -8.35
CA ASP A 238 -2.71 5.30 -9.17
C ASP A 238 -2.37 4.79 -10.60
N LEU A 239 -2.74 3.56 -10.92
CA LEU A 239 -2.51 2.97 -12.24
C LEU A 239 -3.85 2.56 -12.85
N ALA A 240 -4.33 3.33 -13.84
CA ALA A 240 -5.33 2.81 -14.76
C ALA A 240 -4.62 1.79 -15.68
N PRO A 241 -4.68 0.49 -15.37
CA PRO A 241 -3.90 -0.50 -16.12
C PRO A 241 -4.43 -0.57 -17.54
N PRO A 242 -3.59 -0.97 -18.52
CA PRO A 242 -4.06 -1.26 -19.89
C PRO A 242 -5.22 -2.26 -19.87
N ARG A 243 -6.05 -2.21 -20.91
CA ARG A 243 -7.10 -3.21 -21.11
C ARG A 243 -6.49 -4.62 -21.17
N GLU A 244 -7.15 -5.60 -20.57
CA GLU A 244 -6.66 -6.98 -20.46
C GLU A 244 -5.32 -7.13 -19.71
N SER A 245 -4.96 -6.20 -18.85
CA SER A 245 -3.82 -6.39 -17.94
C SER A 245 -4.25 -7.13 -16.66
N GLY A 246 -3.29 -7.66 -15.94
CA GLY A 246 -3.53 -8.40 -14.70
C GLY A 246 -4.19 -9.76 -14.93
N MET A 247 -4.97 -10.24 -13.97
CA MET A 247 -5.55 -11.59 -14.00
C MET A 247 -6.45 -11.86 -15.21
N ILE A 248 -7.20 -10.85 -15.68
CA ILE A 248 -8.03 -11.04 -16.88
C ILE A 248 -7.18 -11.32 -18.14
N GLY A 249 -6.02 -10.68 -18.24
CA GLY A 249 -5.08 -10.93 -19.34
C GLY A 249 -4.50 -12.33 -19.30
N VAL A 250 -4.15 -12.84 -18.09
CA VAL A 250 -3.68 -14.20 -17.91
C VAL A 250 -4.74 -15.22 -18.37
N VAL A 251 -5.98 -15.09 -17.86
CA VAL A 251 -7.06 -16.02 -18.20
C VAL A 251 -7.45 -15.94 -19.67
N ALA A 252 -7.49 -14.73 -20.24
CA ALA A 252 -7.74 -14.54 -21.67
C ALA A 252 -6.61 -15.12 -22.54
N GLY A 253 -5.36 -15.03 -22.08
CA GLY A 253 -4.21 -15.69 -22.70
C GLY A 253 -4.39 -17.22 -22.72
N THR A 254 -4.61 -17.82 -21.56
CA THR A 254 -4.90 -19.27 -21.43
C THR A 254 -6.03 -19.70 -22.34
N TRP A 255 -7.12 -18.91 -22.42
CA TRP A 255 -8.23 -19.18 -23.32
C TRP A 255 -7.81 -19.16 -24.80
N ARG A 256 -6.93 -18.23 -25.22
CA ARG A 256 -6.45 -18.14 -26.61
C ARG A 256 -5.52 -19.29 -26.94
N ASP A 257 -4.64 -19.66 -26.03
CA ASP A 257 -3.58 -20.64 -26.24
C ASP A 257 -4.07 -22.10 -26.16
N ARG A 258 -5.20 -22.34 -25.46
CA ARG A 258 -5.75 -23.68 -25.21
C ARG A 258 -7.16 -23.85 -25.80
N PRO A 259 -7.29 -23.88 -27.13
CA PRO A 259 -8.59 -24.06 -27.79
C PRO A 259 -9.27 -25.40 -27.49
N ASP A 260 -8.49 -26.42 -27.12
CA ASP A 260 -8.91 -27.74 -26.68
C ASP A 260 -9.74 -27.71 -25.38
N LEU A 261 -9.56 -26.69 -24.52
CA LEU A 261 -10.24 -26.53 -23.24
C LEU A 261 -11.55 -25.73 -23.33
N ARG A 262 -11.86 -25.17 -24.50
CA ARG A 262 -12.99 -24.26 -24.66
C ARG A 262 -14.32 -24.98 -24.62
N THR A 263 -15.22 -24.49 -23.77
CA THR A 263 -16.63 -24.89 -23.73
C THR A 263 -17.52 -23.65 -23.78
N PRO A 264 -18.77 -23.74 -24.24
CA PRO A 264 -19.71 -22.61 -24.25
C PRO A 264 -19.92 -22.02 -22.84
N GLY A 265 -19.97 -22.87 -21.81
CA GLY A 265 -20.15 -22.42 -20.42
C GLY A 265 -18.96 -21.62 -19.90
N LEU A 266 -17.73 -22.08 -20.17
CA LEU A 266 -16.51 -21.36 -19.80
C LEU A 266 -16.35 -20.07 -20.60
N HIS A 267 -16.77 -20.06 -21.87
CA HIS A 267 -16.78 -18.85 -22.69
C HIS A 267 -17.71 -17.77 -22.09
N ALA A 268 -18.92 -18.15 -21.72
CA ALA A 268 -19.85 -17.22 -21.09
C ALA A 268 -19.31 -16.64 -19.77
N LYS A 269 -18.69 -17.48 -18.92
CA LYS A 269 -18.03 -17.02 -17.68
C LYS A 269 -16.89 -16.04 -17.97
N LEU A 270 -16.04 -16.35 -18.94
CA LEU A 270 -14.92 -15.48 -19.33
C LEU A 270 -15.41 -14.11 -19.82
N LEU A 271 -16.41 -14.08 -20.71
CA LEU A 271 -16.97 -12.82 -21.22
C LEU A 271 -17.59 -11.97 -20.12
N TRP A 272 -18.30 -12.60 -19.19
CA TRP A 272 -18.86 -11.90 -18.03
C TRP A 272 -17.76 -11.28 -17.15
N LEU A 273 -16.76 -12.06 -16.76
CA LEU A 273 -15.64 -11.57 -15.95
C LEU A 273 -14.78 -10.53 -16.67
N TRP A 274 -14.68 -10.65 -18.00
CA TRP A 274 -14.01 -9.63 -18.82
C TRP A 274 -14.75 -8.29 -18.76
N ALA A 275 -16.09 -8.31 -18.88
CA ALA A 275 -16.90 -7.11 -18.76
C ALA A 275 -16.81 -6.48 -17.36
N GLU A 276 -16.82 -7.31 -16.31
CA GLU A 276 -16.63 -6.83 -14.92
C GLU A 276 -15.22 -6.27 -14.69
N ALA A 277 -14.18 -6.88 -15.25
CA ALA A 277 -12.81 -6.39 -15.16
C ALA A 277 -12.66 -5.02 -15.86
N GLU A 278 -13.30 -4.83 -17.01
CA GLU A 278 -13.31 -3.56 -17.73
C GLU A 278 -14.10 -2.49 -16.94
N ALA A 279 -15.24 -2.85 -16.35
CA ALA A 279 -15.99 -1.94 -15.48
C ALA A 279 -15.18 -1.52 -14.25
N ALA A 280 -14.44 -2.44 -13.62
CA ALA A 280 -13.54 -2.13 -12.51
C ALA A 280 -12.39 -1.21 -12.94
N ARG A 281 -11.78 -1.47 -14.11
CA ARG A 281 -10.73 -0.63 -14.70
C ARG A 281 -11.24 0.79 -14.96
N LEU A 282 -12.40 0.96 -15.56
CA LEU A 282 -13.01 2.27 -15.83
C LEU A 282 -13.40 3.00 -14.54
N THR A 283 -13.82 2.26 -13.51
CA THR A 283 -14.09 2.83 -12.19
C THR A 283 -12.80 3.33 -11.53
N GLY A 284 -11.69 2.58 -11.66
CA GLY A 284 -10.36 3.00 -11.23
C GLY A 284 -9.89 4.27 -11.95
N LEU A 285 -10.06 4.32 -13.27
CA LEU A 285 -9.74 5.52 -14.06
C LEU A 285 -10.55 6.74 -13.62
N ARG A 286 -11.85 6.57 -13.36
CA ARG A 286 -12.70 7.65 -12.83
C ARG A 286 -12.26 8.11 -11.45
N LEU A 287 -11.86 7.18 -10.59
CA LEU A 287 -11.30 7.51 -9.28
C LEU A 287 -10.02 8.33 -9.42
N HIS A 288 -9.12 7.89 -10.31
CA HIS A 288 -7.88 8.63 -10.60
C HIS A 288 -8.15 10.08 -11.03
N GLN A 289 -9.08 10.29 -11.96
CA GLN A 289 -9.48 11.63 -12.40
C GLN A 289 -10.05 12.49 -11.26
N LYS A 290 -10.78 11.89 -10.31
CA LYS A 290 -11.25 12.59 -9.10
C LYS A 290 -10.12 12.97 -8.16
N LEU A 291 -9.10 12.12 -8.01
CA LEU A 291 -7.93 12.40 -7.17
C LEU A 291 -7.10 13.58 -7.69
N GLU A 292 -7.11 13.81 -8.99
CA GLU A 292 -6.49 15.00 -9.60
C GLU A 292 -7.20 16.31 -9.25
N SER A 293 -8.46 16.25 -8.84
CA SER A 293 -9.33 17.41 -8.59
C SER A 293 -9.54 17.78 -7.12
N ASP A 294 -8.80 17.23 -6.17
CA ASP A 294 -8.58 17.71 -4.78
C ASP A 294 -9.08 16.88 -3.58
N HIS A 295 -9.90 15.85 -3.69
CA HIS A 295 -10.26 15.12 -2.46
C HIS A 295 -10.46 13.62 -2.71
N PRO A 296 -9.55 12.76 -2.21
CA PRO A 296 -9.79 11.32 -2.20
C PRO A 296 -10.96 10.99 -1.29
N GLY A 297 -12.04 10.52 -1.90
CA GLY A 297 -13.21 10.02 -1.17
C GLY A 297 -13.07 8.53 -0.81
N PRO A 298 -14.07 7.96 -0.12
CA PRO A 298 -14.10 6.54 0.25
C PRO A 298 -14.31 5.60 -0.95
N GLU A 299 -14.47 6.13 -2.17
CA GLU A 299 -14.74 5.38 -3.41
C GLU A 299 -13.63 4.39 -3.76
N GLY A 300 -12.39 4.62 -3.33
CA GLY A 300 -11.28 3.66 -3.46
C GLY A 300 -11.61 2.30 -2.83
N SER A 301 -12.47 2.27 -1.81
CA SER A 301 -12.97 1.04 -1.20
C SER A 301 -13.78 0.18 -2.18
N ALA A 302 -14.54 0.79 -3.09
CA ALA A 302 -15.32 0.06 -4.09
C ALA A 302 -14.42 -0.59 -5.16
N VAL A 303 -13.37 0.11 -5.58
CA VAL A 303 -12.38 -0.42 -6.54
C VAL A 303 -11.66 -1.61 -5.93
N LYS A 304 -11.13 -1.50 -4.70
CA LYS A 304 -10.45 -2.60 -4.02
C LYS A 304 -11.38 -3.80 -3.81
N LEU A 305 -12.63 -3.59 -3.44
CA LEU A 305 -13.62 -4.66 -3.27
C LEU A 305 -13.89 -5.39 -4.59
N ALA A 306 -14.03 -4.66 -5.71
CA ALA A 306 -14.22 -5.24 -7.04
C ALA A 306 -12.99 -6.05 -7.49
N LEU A 307 -11.79 -5.49 -7.32
CA LEU A 307 -10.53 -6.15 -7.71
C LEU A 307 -10.28 -7.44 -6.91
N ALA A 308 -10.53 -7.43 -5.58
CA ALA A 308 -10.40 -8.61 -4.75
C ALA A 308 -11.34 -9.75 -5.18
N ARG A 309 -12.60 -9.43 -5.49
CA ARG A 309 -13.57 -10.40 -6.01
C ARG A 309 -13.14 -10.93 -7.38
N LEU A 310 -12.76 -10.06 -8.28
CA LEU A 310 -12.30 -10.42 -9.62
C LEU A 310 -11.08 -11.33 -9.59
N ALA A 311 -10.08 -11.03 -8.77
CA ALA A 311 -8.89 -11.87 -8.62
C ALA A 311 -9.25 -13.30 -8.22
N GLN A 312 -10.18 -13.48 -7.26
CA GLN A 312 -10.64 -14.80 -6.83
C GLN A 312 -11.46 -15.52 -7.91
N GLN A 313 -12.34 -14.83 -8.60
CA GLN A 313 -13.18 -15.42 -9.64
C GLN A 313 -12.38 -15.78 -10.89
N LEU A 314 -11.45 -14.91 -11.32
CA LEU A 314 -10.59 -15.14 -12.47
C LEU A 314 -9.60 -16.27 -12.23
N SER A 315 -8.95 -16.31 -11.06
CA SER A 315 -8.06 -17.42 -10.73
C SER A 315 -8.81 -18.76 -10.60
N GLY A 316 -10.04 -18.73 -10.09
CA GLY A 316 -10.93 -19.89 -10.09
C GLY A 316 -11.31 -20.34 -11.51
N LEU A 317 -11.64 -19.43 -12.43
CA LEU A 317 -11.93 -19.74 -13.82
C LEU A 317 -10.69 -20.30 -14.55
N GLU A 318 -9.50 -19.82 -14.22
CA GLU A 318 -8.25 -20.37 -14.76
C GLU A 318 -8.07 -21.84 -14.39
N LEU A 319 -8.31 -22.19 -13.12
CA LEU A 319 -8.29 -23.60 -12.68
C LEU A 319 -9.35 -24.45 -13.39
N GLU A 320 -10.57 -23.93 -13.57
CA GLU A 320 -11.62 -24.63 -14.32
C GLU A 320 -11.21 -24.87 -15.81
N LEU A 321 -10.56 -23.88 -16.44
CA LEU A 321 -10.06 -24.00 -17.81
C LEU A 321 -8.98 -25.08 -17.92
N LEU A 322 -8.02 -25.09 -17.00
CA LEU A 322 -6.88 -25.98 -17.03
C LEU A 322 -7.23 -27.40 -16.52
N GLY A 323 -8.33 -27.56 -15.82
CA GLY A 323 -8.73 -28.85 -15.25
C GLY A 323 -7.63 -29.47 -14.38
N ALA A 324 -7.27 -30.71 -14.63
CA ALA A 324 -6.25 -31.42 -13.86
C ALA A 324 -4.86 -30.75 -13.92
N ASP A 325 -4.53 -30.09 -15.02
CA ASP A 325 -3.25 -29.36 -15.15
C ASP A 325 -3.20 -28.14 -14.24
N GLY A 326 -4.33 -27.48 -14.00
CA GLY A 326 -4.43 -26.34 -13.07
C GLY A 326 -4.23 -26.71 -11.61
N LEU A 327 -4.39 -27.98 -11.24
CA LEU A 327 -4.16 -28.47 -9.88
C LEU A 327 -2.68 -28.77 -9.59
N ARG A 328 -1.82 -28.68 -10.58
CA ARG A 328 -0.37 -28.82 -10.38
C ARG A 328 0.17 -27.62 -9.62
N TYR A 329 1.00 -27.88 -8.65
CA TYR A 329 1.75 -26.87 -7.90
C TYR A 329 3.24 -27.18 -8.03
N ALA A 330 4.02 -26.22 -8.50
CA ALA A 330 5.39 -26.48 -8.92
C ALA A 330 6.30 -26.77 -7.71
N ASP A 331 6.22 -25.95 -6.70
CA ASP A 331 7.11 -26.06 -5.54
C ASP A 331 6.47 -25.48 -4.26
N TRP A 332 6.64 -26.19 -3.14
CA TRP A 332 6.22 -25.77 -1.80
C TRP A 332 7.40 -25.35 -0.93
N THR A 333 8.61 -25.26 -1.49
CA THR A 333 9.78 -24.75 -0.76
C THR A 333 9.51 -23.32 -0.32
N MET A 334 9.82 -23.03 0.95
CA MET A 334 9.66 -21.68 1.47
C MET A 334 10.67 -20.75 0.81
N THR A 335 10.17 -19.70 0.18
CA THR A 335 10.95 -18.60 -0.38
C THR A 335 10.48 -17.28 0.19
N GLN A 336 11.37 -16.30 0.31
CA GLN A 336 11.02 -14.92 0.62
C GLN A 336 11.16 -14.07 -0.64
N PRO A 337 10.07 -13.80 -1.37
CA PRO A 337 10.16 -13.03 -2.58
C PRO A 337 10.48 -11.56 -2.29
N ASP A 338 11.25 -10.95 -3.17
CA ASP A 338 11.54 -9.51 -3.12
C ASP A 338 10.34 -8.66 -3.48
N LEU A 339 9.42 -9.23 -4.23
CA LEU A 339 8.24 -8.60 -4.80
C LEU A 339 7.07 -9.57 -4.80
N VAL A 340 5.90 -9.06 -4.48
CA VAL A 340 4.64 -9.78 -4.64
C VAL A 340 4.21 -9.71 -6.09
N GLU A 341 4.14 -10.85 -6.76
CA GLU A 341 3.61 -10.95 -8.11
C GLU A 341 2.20 -11.52 -8.11
N LEU A 342 1.19 -10.64 -8.13
CA LEU A 342 -0.22 -11.06 -8.09
C LEU A 342 -0.65 -11.89 -9.31
N THR A 343 0.09 -11.81 -10.41
CA THR A 343 -0.16 -12.54 -11.66
C THR A 343 0.95 -13.52 -12.02
N GLY A 344 1.97 -13.63 -11.19
CA GLY A 344 3.10 -14.55 -11.35
C GLY A 344 2.76 -15.98 -10.98
N GLY A 345 3.77 -16.86 -11.07
CA GLY A 345 3.64 -18.27 -10.70
C GLY A 345 2.73 -19.08 -11.63
N ASP A 346 2.30 -20.25 -11.17
CA ASP A 346 1.33 -21.11 -11.83
C ASP A 346 -0.13 -20.76 -11.46
N ALA A 347 -1.10 -21.44 -12.07
CA ALA A 347 -2.51 -21.18 -11.80
C ALA A 347 -2.89 -21.50 -10.34
N GLY A 348 -2.30 -22.56 -9.77
CA GLY A 348 -2.49 -22.92 -8.38
C GLY A 348 -2.00 -21.83 -7.42
N TYR A 349 -0.82 -21.28 -7.69
CA TYR A 349 -0.27 -20.14 -6.93
C TYR A 349 -1.23 -18.94 -6.96
N ARG A 350 -1.63 -18.50 -8.15
CA ARG A 350 -2.54 -17.36 -8.32
C ARG A 350 -3.87 -17.57 -7.59
N TYR A 351 -4.42 -18.78 -7.65
CA TYR A 351 -5.64 -19.12 -6.95
C TYR A 351 -5.48 -19.02 -5.42
N LEU A 352 -4.41 -19.57 -4.88
CA LEU A 352 -4.13 -19.53 -3.42
C LEU A 352 -3.85 -18.10 -2.96
N ARG A 353 -3.01 -17.36 -3.69
CA ARG A 353 -2.65 -15.98 -3.36
C ARG A 353 -3.87 -15.04 -3.40
N ALA A 354 -4.78 -15.24 -4.35
CA ALA A 354 -5.99 -14.44 -4.48
C ALA A 354 -6.92 -14.49 -3.25
N LYS A 355 -6.81 -15.53 -2.39
CA LYS A 355 -7.60 -15.60 -1.14
C LYS A 355 -7.25 -14.46 -0.18
N GLY A 356 -6.00 -14.04 -0.13
CA GLY A 356 -5.54 -12.90 0.66
C GLY A 356 -6.18 -11.58 0.24
N ASN A 357 -6.48 -11.40 -1.04
CA ASN A 357 -7.01 -10.14 -1.58
C ASN A 357 -8.32 -9.66 -0.93
N SER A 358 -9.14 -10.56 -0.40
CA SER A 358 -10.37 -10.19 0.32
C SER A 358 -10.15 -9.81 1.78
N ILE A 359 -8.92 -9.97 2.29
CA ILE A 359 -8.54 -9.75 3.69
C ILE A 359 -7.60 -8.55 3.83
N GLU A 360 -6.50 -8.53 3.08
CA GLU A 360 -5.47 -7.49 3.09
C GLU A 360 -6.02 -6.10 2.68
N GLY A 361 -5.43 -5.01 3.13
CA GLY A 361 -5.83 -3.64 2.78
C GLY A 361 -7.27 -3.28 3.20
N GLY A 362 -7.80 -3.95 4.22
CA GLY A 362 -9.19 -3.92 4.69
C GLY A 362 -10.03 -5.05 4.10
N THR A 363 -10.70 -5.81 4.98
CA THR A 363 -11.54 -6.93 4.54
C THR A 363 -12.72 -6.44 3.68
N SER A 364 -13.25 -7.36 2.86
CA SER A 364 -14.44 -7.07 2.04
C SER A 364 -15.61 -6.53 2.87
N GLU A 365 -15.77 -6.99 4.10
CA GLU A 365 -16.80 -6.57 5.06
C GLU A 365 -16.57 -5.14 5.53
N ILE A 366 -15.34 -4.81 5.94
CA ILE A 366 -14.96 -3.43 6.33
C ILE A 366 -15.15 -2.45 5.16
N LEU A 367 -14.79 -2.87 3.93
CA LEU A 367 -14.98 -2.02 2.75
C LEU A 367 -16.46 -1.79 2.44
N ARG A 368 -17.32 -2.81 2.62
CA ARG A 368 -18.78 -2.65 2.46
C ARG A 368 -19.35 -1.68 3.50
N ASN A 369 -18.91 -1.76 4.76
CA ASN A 369 -19.33 -0.82 5.80
C ASN A 369 -18.91 0.62 5.46
N ILE A 370 -17.67 0.82 4.98
CA ILE A 370 -17.20 2.14 4.54
C ILE A 370 -18.04 2.67 3.38
N ILE A 371 -18.36 1.84 2.39
CA ILE A 371 -19.20 2.22 1.25
C ILE A 371 -20.62 2.56 1.74
N ALA A 372 -21.22 1.70 2.57
CA ALA A 372 -22.55 1.90 3.10
C ALA A 372 -22.66 3.22 3.87
N GLU A 373 -21.77 3.45 4.82
CA GLU A 373 -21.83 4.60 5.71
C GLU A 373 -21.39 5.92 5.04
N ARG A 374 -20.29 5.90 4.27
CA ARG A 374 -19.62 7.11 3.78
C ARG A 374 -19.95 7.47 2.33
N VAL A 375 -20.35 6.50 1.50
CA VAL A 375 -20.72 6.75 0.09
C VAL A 375 -22.23 6.81 -0.04
N LEU A 376 -22.95 5.85 0.57
CA LEU A 376 -24.40 5.75 0.47
C LEU A 376 -25.17 6.47 1.58
N GLY A 377 -24.48 6.95 2.64
CA GLY A 377 -25.10 7.66 3.77
C GLY A 377 -26.01 6.80 4.63
N LEU A 378 -25.82 5.46 4.61
CA LEU A 378 -26.62 4.55 5.43
C LEU A 378 -26.26 4.68 6.92
N PRO A 379 -27.15 4.34 7.86
CA PRO A 379 -26.87 4.34 9.28
C PRO A 379 -25.69 3.45 9.63
N ARG A 380 -24.92 3.87 10.63
CA ARG A 380 -23.81 3.06 11.15
C ARG A 380 -24.34 1.82 11.85
N GLU A 381 -23.61 0.72 11.69
CA GLU A 381 -23.88 -0.50 12.46
C GLU A 381 -23.68 -0.25 13.97
N PRO A 382 -24.60 -0.73 14.84
CA PRO A 382 -24.45 -0.62 16.28
C PRO A 382 -23.14 -1.29 16.73
N ARG A 383 -22.38 -0.61 17.60
CA ARG A 383 -21.14 -1.18 18.15
C ARG A 383 -21.50 -2.23 19.20
N ALA A 384 -20.90 -3.41 19.12
CA ALA A 384 -21.08 -4.49 20.08
C ALA A 384 -20.64 -4.12 21.52
N ASP A 385 -19.74 -3.14 21.64
CA ASP A 385 -19.18 -2.63 22.91
C ASP A 385 -19.91 -1.38 23.44
N SER A 386 -20.84 -0.79 22.68
CA SER A 386 -21.78 0.17 23.23
C SER A 386 -22.85 -0.62 24.01
N GLY A 387 -22.60 -0.81 25.31
CA GLY A 387 -23.56 -1.43 26.21
C GLY A 387 -24.94 -0.79 26.00
N VAL A 388 -25.86 -1.53 25.44
CA VAL A 388 -27.28 -1.15 25.35
C VAL A 388 -27.82 -1.26 26.77
N ALA A 389 -27.58 -0.20 27.58
CA ALA A 389 -28.44 0.07 28.70
C ALA A 389 -29.79 0.51 28.11
N GLY A 390 -30.76 -0.43 28.12
CA GLY A 390 -32.21 -0.18 28.09
C GLY A 390 -32.70 0.96 27.18
N GLN A 391 -33.06 0.65 25.94
CA GLN A 391 -34.19 1.30 25.33
C GLN A 391 -35.28 0.23 25.14
N GLU A 392 -36.25 0.24 26.02
CA GLU A 392 -37.52 -0.45 25.81
C GLU A 392 -38.15 0.02 24.49
N PRO A 393 -38.73 -0.89 23.68
CA PRO A 393 -39.44 -0.49 22.47
C PRO A 393 -40.66 0.36 22.90
N ALA A 394 -40.72 1.58 22.39
CA ALA A 394 -41.90 2.41 22.49
C ALA A 394 -43.08 1.66 21.85
N ARG A 395 -44.13 1.47 22.61
CA ARG A 395 -45.40 0.87 22.21
C ARG A 395 -46.13 1.73 21.18
#